data_59d23171138721935a748e9616a67414
#
_entry.id   59d23171138721935a748e9616a67414
#
_cell.length_a   1.000
_cell.length_b   1.000
_cell.length_c   1.000
_cell.angle_alpha   90.00
_cell.angle_beta   90.00
_cell.angle_gamma   90.00
#
_symmetry.space_group_name_H-M   'P 1'
#
loop_
_entity.id
_entity.type
_entity.pdbx_description
1 polymer ?
#
loop_
_entity_poly.entity_id
_entity_poly.type
_entity_poly.pdbx_seq_one_letter_code
_entity_poly.pdbx_strand_id
1 'polypeptide(L)'
;DHYHGNVSVEEVDIPPNERELYSKGPVVIEDNCWICENVIILPGVHVGYSAILAAGAVITKDVPAYAVAAGNPARIVKVLKEN
;
A
#
# COMPACT_ATOMS: atom_id res chain seq x y z
N ASP A 1 1.92 -14.19 -2.93
CA ASP A 1 2.69 -13.58 -3.98
C ASP A 1 3.21 -12.23 -3.64
N HIS A 2 4.30 -11.92 -4.25
CA HIS A 2 4.91 -10.61 -4.10
C HIS A 2 4.41 -9.69 -5.18
N TYR A 3 4.20 -8.50 -4.78
CA TYR A 3 3.74 -7.50 -5.70
C TYR A 3 4.76 -6.41 -5.77
N HIS A 4 5.45 -6.34 -6.87
CA HIS A 4 6.51 -5.35 -7.04
C HIS A 4 6.06 -4.31 -8.01
N GLY A 5 6.45 -3.09 -7.74
CA GLY A 5 6.20 -2.02 -8.66
C GLY A 5 4.87 -1.36 -8.39
N ASN A 6 4.43 -0.64 -9.35
CA ASN A 6 3.30 0.24 -9.21
C ASN A 6 2.01 -0.46 -9.56
N VAL A 7 1.00 -0.16 -8.78
CA VAL A 7 -0.36 -0.51 -9.17
C VAL A 7 -0.89 0.68 -9.93
N SER A 8 -1.18 0.46 -11.19
CA SER A 8 -1.65 1.55 -12.04
C SER A 8 -3.15 1.63 -11.95
N VAL A 9 -3.62 2.65 -11.26
CA VAL A 9 -5.06 2.87 -11.17
C VAL A 9 -5.58 3.72 -12.33
N GLU A 10 -4.68 4.29 -13.12
CA GLU A 10 -5.13 5.07 -14.28
C GLU A 10 -5.82 4.23 -15.31
N GLU A 11 -5.57 2.94 -15.29
CA GLU A 11 -6.17 2.03 -16.24
C GLU A 11 -7.55 1.59 -15.85
N VAL A 12 -7.97 1.97 -14.66
CA VAL A 12 -9.29 1.61 -14.17
C VAL A 12 -10.29 2.65 -14.61
N ASP A 13 -11.46 2.18 -15.01
CA ASP A 13 -12.53 3.09 -15.41
C ASP A 13 -13.15 3.66 -14.15
N ILE A 14 -12.89 4.93 -13.88
CA ILE A 14 -13.21 5.54 -12.61
C ILE A 14 -14.47 6.40 -12.77
N PRO A 15 -15.50 6.13 -11.97
CA PRO A 15 -16.70 6.98 -12.00
C PRO A 15 -16.38 8.41 -11.59
N PRO A 16 -17.07 9.39 -12.17
CA PRO A 16 -16.75 10.79 -11.88
C PRO A 16 -16.79 11.17 -10.40
N ASN A 17 -17.71 10.58 -9.66
CA ASN A 17 -17.85 10.93 -8.25
C ASN A 17 -16.74 10.35 -7.37
N GLU A 18 -15.88 9.52 -7.96
CA GLU A 18 -14.77 8.93 -7.20
C GLU A 18 -13.43 9.42 -7.68
N ARG A 19 -13.41 10.36 -8.59
CA ARG A 19 -12.14 10.79 -9.19
C ARG A 19 -11.18 11.41 -8.21
N GLU A 20 -11.70 12.02 -7.17
CA GLU A 20 -10.82 12.66 -6.19
C GLU A 20 -9.88 11.67 -5.53
N LEU A 21 -10.37 10.48 -5.24
CA LEU A 21 -9.52 9.46 -4.66
C LEU A 21 -8.33 9.16 -5.54
N TYR A 22 -8.60 9.05 -6.83
CA TYR A 22 -7.57 8.61 -7.77
C TYR A 22 -6.67 9.75 -8.21
N SER A 23 -7.07 10.98 -7.94
CA SER A 23 -6.22 12.11 -8.28
C SER A 23 -5.06 12.28 -7.32
N LYS A 24 -5.00 11.48 -6.27
CA LYS A 24 -3.90 11.56 -5.32
C LYS A 24 -2.61 10.99 -5.85
N GLY A 25 -2.67 10.40 -7.03
CA GLY A 25 -1.47 9.95 -7.69
C GLY A 25 -1.22 8.47 -7.51
N PRO A 26 -0.08 8.01 -8.02
CA PRO A 26 0.23 6.58 -8.01
C PRO A 26 0.58 6.09 -6.63
N VAL A 27 0.49 4.79 -6.48
CA VAL A 27 1.05 4.09 -5.34
C VAL A 27 2.56 4.01 -5.54
N VAL A 28 3.31 4.33 -4.51
CA VAL A 28 4.77 4.20 -4.54
C VAL A 28 5.17 3.16 -3.51
N ILE A 29 5.86 2.13 -3.95
CA ILE A 29 6.33 1.06 -3.07
C ILE A 29 7.84 1.02 -3.18
N GLU A 30 8.51 1.29 -2.06
CA GLU A 30 9.96 1.27 -2.04
C GLU A 30 10.47 -0.16 -2.08
N ASP A 31 11.79 -0.31 -2.13
CA ASP A 31 12.39 -1.61 -2.30
C ASP A 31 12.19 -2.49 -1.10
N ASN A 32 12.32 -3.77 -1.34
CA ASN A 32 12.39 -4.79 -0.29
C ASN A 32 11.10 -4.93 0.51
N CYS A 33 9.99 -4.50 -0.04
CA CYS A 33 8.70 -4.66 0.63
C CYS A 33 8.16 -6.05 0.40
N TRP A 34 7.42 -6.54 1.37
CA TRP A 34 6.77 -7.83 1.27
C TRP A 34 5.27 -7.60 1.28
N ILE A 35 4.63 -7.87 0.16
CA ILE A 35 3.19 -7.63 0.03
C ILE A 35 2.52 -8.98 -0.14
N CYS A 36 1.70 -9.32 0.84
CA CYS A 36 1.02 -10.59 0.85
C CYS A 36 -0.20 -10.55 -0.05
N GLU A 37 -0.98 -11.62 -0.04
CA GLU A 37 -2.08 -11.74 -1.00
C GLU A 37 -3.26 -10.86 -0.63
N ASN A 38 -3.98 -10.43 -1.65
CA ASN A 38 -5.22 -9.70 -1.51
C ASN A 38 -5.07 -8.38 -0.76
N VAL A 39 -3.91 -7.75 -0.89
CA VAL A 39 -3.69 -6.43 -0.31
C VAL A 39 -4.23 -5.39 -1.26
N ILE A 40 -4.96 -4.43 -0.72
CA ILE A 40 -5.47 -3.30 -1.48
C ILE A 40 -4.74 -2.06 -0.98
N ILE A 41 -4.18 -1.29 -1.92
CA ILE A 41 -3.44 -0.09 -1.59
C ILE A 41 -4.11 1.08 -2.29
N LEU A 42 -4.54 2.07 -1.52
CA LEU A 42 -5.26 3.19 -2.09
C LEU A 42 -4.31 4.13 -2.82
N PRO A 43 -4.84 4.90 -3.77
CA PRO A 43 -4.01 5.81 -4.55
C PRO A 43 -3.27 6.80 -3.67
N GLY A 44 -2.07 7.14 -4.07
CA GLY A 44 -1.26 8.13 -3.36
C GLY A 44 -0.53 7.60 -2.15
N VAL A 45 -0.75 6.34 -1.78
CA VAL A 45 -0.07 5.77 -0.61
C VAL A 45 1.39 5.50 -0.94
N HIS A 46 2.26 5.81 0.01
CA HIS A 46 3.67 5.52 -0.06
C HIS A 46 4.01 4.43 0.95
N VAL A 47 4.58 3.34 0.47
CA VAL A 47 4.98 2.22 1.32
C VAL A 47 6.49 2.26 1.44
N GLY A 48 6.98 2.40 2.66
CA GLY A 48 8.39 2.59 2.91
C GLY A 48 9.20 1.31 2.77
N TYR A 49 10.51 1.48 2.75
CA TYR A 49 11.47 0.41 2.53
C TYR A 49 11.27 -0.72 3.56
N SER A 50 11.30 -1.93 3.07
CA SER A 50 11.21 -3.14 3.92
C SER A 50 9.92 -3.23 4.73
N ALA A 51 8.87 -2.57 4.30
CA ALA A 51 7.58 -2.71 4.96
C ALA A 51 6.95 -4.06 4.59
N ILE A 52 6.08 -4.52 5.45
CA ILE A 52 5.33 -5.76 5.23
C ILE A 52 3.85 -5.44 5.28
N LEU A 53 3.14 -5.80 4.22
CA LEU A 53 1.70 -5.61 4.17
C LEU A 53 1.06 -6.97 4.27
N ALA A 54 0.34 -7.20 5.35
CA ALA A 54 -0.22 -8.52 5.64
C ALA A 54 -1.38 -8.85 4.71
N ALA A 55 -1.66 -10.12 4.57
CA ALA A 55 -2.71 -10.58 3.67
C ALA A 55 -4.04 -9.93 4.00
N GLY A 56 -4.74 -9.47 2.96
CA GLY A 56 -6.05 -8.87 3.11
C GLY A 56 -6.06 -7.44 3.63
N ALA A 57 -4.89 -6.86 3.85
CA ALA A 57 -4.84 -5.49 4.38
C ALA A 57 -5.34 -4.49 3.37
N VAL A 58 -6.01 -3.46 3.86
CA VAL A 58 -6.45 -2.34 3.03
C VAL A 58 -5.68 -1.12 3.48
N ILE A 59 -4.71 -0.72 2.67
CA ILE A 59 -3.75 0.31 3.04
C ILE A 59 -4.29 1.66 2.64
N THR A 60 -4.67 2.45 3.62
CA THR A 60 -5.30 3.75 3.36
C THR A 60 -4.38 4.92 3.66
N LYS A 61 -3.26 4.67 4.32
CA LYS A 61 -2.30 5.71 4.70
C LYS A 61 -0.90 5.21 4.44
N ASP A 62 0.05 6.12 4.39
CA ASP A 62 1.43 5.76 4.18
C ASP A 62 1.90 4.77 5.24
N VAL A 63 2.78 3.88 4.83
CA VAL A 63 3.35 2.87 5.71
C VAL A 63 4.83 3.19 5.88
N PRO A 64 5.28 3.39 7.12
CA PRO A 64 6.70 3.70 7.34
C PRO A 64 7.60 2.54 6.99
N ALA A 65 8.86 2.85 6.78
CA ALA A 65 9.86 1.82 6.56
C ALA A 65 9.87 0.84 7.74
N TYR A 66 10.08 -0.42 7.44
CA TYR A 66 10.19 -1.51 8.42
C TYR A 66 8.91 -1.77 9.21
N ALA A 67 7.80 -1.20 8.81
CA ALA A 67 6.55 -1.39 9.53
C ALA A 67 5.77 -2.57 8.96
N VAL A 68 5.00 -3.19 9.81
CA VAL A 68 4.06 -4.23 9.40
C VAL A 68 2.67 -3.64 9.51
N ALA A 69 1.94 -3.62 8.41
CA ALA A 69 0.59 -3.10 8.37
C ALA A 69 -0.38 -4.24 8.13
N ALA A 70 -1.49 -4.24 8.86
CA ALA A 70 -2.46 -5.32 8.76
C ALA A 70 -3.86 -4.79 9.04
N GLY A 71 -4.84 -5.43 8.45
CA GLY A 71 -6.23 -5.15 8.76
C GLY A 71 -6.92 -4.27 7.73
N ASN A 72 -8.18 -3.98 7.98
CA ASN A 72 -9.01 -3.16 7.11
C ASN A 72 -9.86 -2.22 7.97
N PRO A 73 -9.56 -0.91 8.02
CA PRO A 73 -8.38 -0.28 7.43
C PRO A 73 -7.12 -0.74 8.15
N ALA A 74 -6.03 -0.75 7.42
CA ALA A 74 -4.79 -1.28 7.99
C ALA A 74 -4.26 -0.38 9.08
N ARG A 75 -3.65 -1.03 10.05
CA ARG A 75 -2.96 -0.37 11.15
C ARG A 75 -1.54 -0.88 11.21
N ILE A 76 -0.65 -0.07 11.74
CA ILE A 76 0.71 -0.50 11.98
C ILE A 76 0.70 -1.36 13.23
N VAL A 77 0.97 -2.64 13.08
CA VAL A 77 0.91 -3.57 14.19
C VAL A 77 2.28 -3.86 14.77
N LYS A 78 3.33 -3.50 14.05
CA LYS A 78 4.68 -3.79 14.49
C LYS A 78 5.64 -2.97 13.66
N VAL A 79 6.76 -2.59 14.25
CA VAL A 79 7.86 -1.97 13.52
C VAL A 79 9.07 -2.84 13.75
N LEU A 80 9.64 -3.35 12.66
CA LEU A 80 10.79 -4.22 12.72
C LEU A 80 12.02 -3.38 13.00
N LYS A 81 12.92 -3.93 13.77
CA LYS A 81 14.12 -3.20 14.06
C LYS A 81 15.06 -3.26 12.89
N GLU A 82 15.61 -2.13 12.60
CA GLU A 82 16.67 -2.05 11.64
C GLU A 82 17.98 -2.37 12.32
N ASN A 83 18.79 -3.20 11.72
CA ASN A 83 20.11 -3.49 12.29
C ASN A 83 21.18 -3.25 11.30
#